data_7b191bdcbf1f87c759619ecb06dda38c
#
_entry.id   7b191bdcbf1f87c759619ecb06dda38c
#
_cell.length_a   1.000
_cell.length_b   1.000
_cell.length_c   1.000
_cell.angle_alpha   90.00
_cell.angle_beta   90.00
_cell.angle_gamma   90.00
#
_symmetry.space_group_name_H-M   'P 1'
#
loop_
_entity.id
_entity.type
_entity.pdbx_description
1 polymer ?
#
loop_
_entity_poly.entity_id
_entity_poly.type
_entity_poly.pdbx_seq_one_letter_code
_entity_poly.pdbx_strand_id
1 'polypeptide(L)'
;VSGNSIARGTSFLKDSLNKQIFSKDINIIDDPKIIKGLGSRPFDGEGLKTNKKEIVQNGVLKTWLLNTSTAKKLNLKSTGNASRGVGSPPGISTSNLFMANGINSYEDMIGSTKSGFYATELIGMGVNIVTGDYSMGASGMWIENGEIQFPVSEITIASNLKDMFLNLSAANDLEFKSRSNAPTIRIENMTLAGK
;
A
#
# COMPACT_ATOMS: atom_id res chain seq x y z
N VAL A 1 4.57 7.28 1.25
CA VAL A 1 5.27 7.46 2.56
C VAL A 1 6.79 7.56 2.42
N SER A 2 7.32 7.70 1.20
CA SER A 2 8.76 7.92 0.99
C SER A 2 9.18 9.31 1.48
N GLY A 3 10.18 9.39 2.33
CA GLY A 3 10.73 10.64 2.85
C GLY A 3 11.18 11.62 1.77
N ASN A 4 11.57 11.13 0.59
CA ASN A 4 11.91 11.99 -0.54
C ASN A 4 10.70 12.81 -1.02
N SER A 5 9.54 12.19 -1.19
CA SER A 5 8.31 12.88 -1.61
C SER A 5 7.79 13.79 -0.50
N ILE A 6 7.87 13.34 0.75
CA ILE A 6 7.47 14.14 1.91
C ILE A 6 8.34 15.41 2.03
N ALA A 7 9.66 15.28 1.97
CA ALA A 7 10.60 16.41 2.09
C ALA A 7 10.51 17.39 0.91
N ARG A 8 9.98 16.98 -0.24
CA ARG A 8 9.70 17.82 -1.41
C ARG A 8 8.29 18.43 -1.40
N GLY A 9 7.41 18.00 -0.48
CA GLY A 9 6.00 18.40 -0.48
C GLY A 9 5.17 17.79 -1.61
N THR A 10 5.69 16.76 -2.30
CA THR A 10 5.06 16.12 -3.47
C THR A 10 4.34 14.82 -3.12
N SER A 11 3.70 14.77 -1.96
CA SER A 11 2.88 13.64 -1.54
C SER A 11 1.57 14.13 -0.93
N PHE A 12 0.46 13.50 -1.31
CA PHE A 12 -0.85 13.77 -0.68
C PHE A 12 -0.87 13.40 0.82
N LEU A 13 0.11 12.64 1.30
CA LEU A 13 0.26 12.25 2.72
C LEU A 13 1.22 13.15 3.52
N LYS A 14 1.75 14.24 2.95
CA LYS A 14 2.77 15.08 3.61
C LYS A 14 2.36 15.60 5.00
N ASP A 15 1.08 15.88 5.19
CA ASP A 15 0.53 16.43 6.44
C ASP A 15 -0.25 15.38 7.25
N SER A 16 -0.06 14.09 6.95
CA SER A 16 -0.88 12.99 7.48
C SER A 16 -0.22 12.19 8.61
N LEU A 17 0.97 12.58 9.05
CA LEU A 17 1.63 11.89 10.17
C LEU A 17 0.75 11.96 11.43
N ASN A 18 0.58 10.81 12.10
CA ASN A 18 -0.30 10.62 13.26
C ASN A 18 -1.79 10.89 12.98
N LYS A 19 -2.20 10.96 11.72
CA LYS A 19 -3.62 11.04 11.32
C LYS A 19 -4.10 9.70 10.80
N GLN A 20 -5.40 9.47 10.92
CA GLN A 20 -6.06 8.32 10.30
C GLN A 20 -6.11 8.53 8.80
N ILE A 21 -5.59 7.56 8.05
CA ILE A 21 -5.56 7.55 6.59
C ILE A 21 -6.14 6.26 5.99
N PHE A 22 -6.34 5.22 6.80
CA PHE A 22 -7.03 3.99 6.44
C PHE A 22 -8.19 3.72 7.41
N SER A 23 -9.05 2.75 7.09
CA SER A 23 -9.97 2.17 8.05
C SER A 23 -9.21 1.63 9.28
N LYS A 24 -9.88 1.58 10.45
CA LYS A 24 -9.21 1.24 11.72
C LYS A 24 -8.61 -0.15 11.79
N ASP A 25 -9.08 -1.07 10.94
CA ASP A 25 -8.63 -2.46 10.93
C ASP A 25 -7.34 -2.67 10.13
N ILE A 26 -6.86 -1.65 9.41
CA ILE A 26 -5.70 -1.76 8.53
C ILE A 26 -4.40 -1.49 9.28
N ASN A 27 -3.49 -2.45 9.16
CA ASN A 27 -2.12 -2.35 9.63
C ASN A 27 -1.15 -2.63 8.49
N ILE A 28 -0.17 -1.75 8.29
CA ILE A 28 0.87 -1.89 7.27
C ILE A 28 2.23 -1.89 7.96
N ILE A 29 2.99 -2.93 7.73
CA ILE A 29 4.22 -3.24 8.45
C ILE A 29 5.39 -3.36 7.49
N ASP A 30 6.54 -2.81 7.85
CA ASP A 30 7.84 -3.05 7.19
C ASP A 30 8.73 -3.82 8.17
N ASP A 31 8.97 -5.12 7.90
CA ASP A 31 9.75 -6.00 8.77
C ASP A 31 11.02 -6.51 8.08
N PRO A 32 12.19 -5.95 8.42
CA PRO A 32 13.48 -6.38 7.86
C PRO A 32 14.01 -7.70 8.46
N LYS A 33 13.29 -8.32 9.40
CA LYS A 33 13.78 -9.49 10.16
C LYS A 33 12.99 -10.76 9.88
N ILE A 34 12.11 -10.77 8.89
CA ILE A 34 11.40 -11.99 8.48
C ILE A 34 12.44 -13.04 8.02
N ILE A 35 12.43 -14.22 8.65
CA ILE A 35 13.34 -15.32 8.29
C ILE A 35 13.09 -15.72 6.82
N LYS A 36 14.16 -15.74 6.02
CA LYS A 36 14.12 -15.99 4.57
C LYS A 36 13.28 -14.98 3.76
N GLY A 37 12.89 -13.82 4.35
CA GLY A 37 12.20 -12.76 3.63
C GLY A 37 13.10 -12.14 2.57
N LEU A 38 12.55 -11.90 1.36
CA LEU A 38 13.31 -11.42 0.19
C LEU A 38 13.90 -10.01 0.37
N GLY A 39 13.37 -9.22 1.31
CA GLY A 39 13.86 -7.89 1.66
C GLY A 39 14.57 -7.81 3.00
N SER A 40 14.80 -8.95 3.67
CA SER A 40 15.39 -8.98 5.02
C SER A 40 16.86 -8.55 5.00
N ARG A 41 17.21 -7.70 5.96
CA ARG A 41 18.55 -7.14 6.09
C ARG A 41 18.80 -6.61 7.51
N PRO A 42 19.99 -6.86 8.10
CA PRO A 42 20.31 -6.36 9.44
C PRO A 42 20.62 -4.86 9.47
N PHE A 43 21.13 -4.31 8.36
CA PHE A 43 21.50 -2.89 8.20
C PHE A 43 20.92 -2.36 6.89
N ASP A 44 20.65 -1.06 6.86
CA ASP A 44 20.24 -0.36 5.64
C ASP A 44 21.44 0.05 4.76
N GLY A 45 21.19 0.74 3.65
CA GLY A 45 22.24 1.20 2.72
C GLY A 45 23.18 2.26 3.27
N GLU A 46 22.95 2.79 4.45
CA GLU A 46 23.83 3.72 5.18
C GLU A 46 24.47 3.07 6.41
N GLY A 47 24.31 1.75 6.61
CA GLY A 47 24.86 1.00 7.74
C GLY A 47 24.08 1.16 9.04
N LEU A 48 22.88 1.76 9.01
CA LEU A 48 22.04 1.89 10.17
C LEU A 48 21.25 0.59 10.42
N LYS A 49 21.16 0.20 11.70
CA LYS A 49 20.39 -0.98 12.12
C LYS A 49 18.93 -0.85 11.70
N THR A 50 18.43 -1.90 11.07
CA THR A 50 17.03 -1.98 10.67
C THR A 50 16.16 -2.56 11.80
N ASN A 51 14.93 -2.10 11.89
CA ASN A 51 13.95 -2.61 12.84
C ASN A 51 12.59 -2.74 12.18
N LYS A 52 11.78 -3.68 12.69
CA LYS A 52 10.36 -3.76 12.37
C LYS A 52 9.68 -2.44 12.73
N LYS A 53 8.81 -1.95 11.86
CA LYS A 53 8.03 -0.75 12.09
C LYS A 53 6.62 -0.88 11.52
N GLU A 54 5.68 -0.35 12.26
CA GLU A 54 4.31 -0.17 11.82
C GLU A 54 4.23 1.16 11.08
N ILE A 55 4.12 1.10 9.75
CA ILE A 55 3.94 2.30 8.93
C ILE A 55 2.54 2.86 9.15
N VAL A 56 1.55 1.96 9.15
CA VAL A 56 0.17 2.25 9.54
C VAL A 56 -0.21 1.30 10.66
N GLN A 57 -0.76 1.84 11.74
CA GLN A 57 -1.25 1.09 12.90
C GLN A 57 -2.69 1.51 13.18
N ASN A 58 -3.61 0.56 13.14
CA ASN A 58 -5.04 0.80 13.32
C ASN A 58 -5.55 1.97 12.45
N GLY A 59 -5.16 1.98 11.17
CA GLY A 59 -5.50 3.01 10.20
C GLY A 59 -4.72 4.32 10.30
N VAL A 60 -3.92 4.52 11.36
CA VAL A 60 -3.17 5.75 11.62
C VAL A 60 -1.76 5.67 11.05
N LEU A 61 -1.35 6.65 10.25
CA LEU A 61 0.02 6.76 9.74
C LEU A 61 0.98 7.09 10.90
N LYS A 62 1.89 6.17 11.23
CA LYS A 62 2.82 6.30 12.36
C LYS A 62 4.19 6.83 11.98
N THR A 63 4.63 6.56 10.76
CA THR A 63 5.98 6.94 10.33
C THR A 63 6.08 7.07 8.82
N TRP A 64 7.03 7.87 8.40
CA TRP A 64 7.53 7.86 7.02
C TRP A 64 8.78 6.97 6.93
N LEU A 65 9.11 6.52 5.72
CA LEU A 65 10.36 5.82 5.46
C LEU A 65 11.44 6.85 5.13
N LEU A 66 12.50 6.89 5.95
CA LEU A 66 13.53 7.91 5.90
C LEU A 66 14.93 7.29 5.77
N ASN A 67 15.78 7.92 4.96
CA ASN A 67 17.22 7.82 5.04
C ASN A 67 17.78 8.99 5.87
N THR A 68 19.07 9.05 6.10
CA THR A 68 19.71 10.10 6.91
C THR A 68 19.48 11.50 6.33
N SER A 69 19.57 11.65 5.00
CA SER A 69 19.38 12.94 4.33
C SER A 69 17.98 13.50 4.51
N THR A 70 16.96 12.67 4.26
CA THR A 70 15.55 13.08 4.39
C THR A 70 15.15 13.28 5.84
N ALA A 71 15.65 12.45 6.74
CA ALA A 71 15.44 12.60 8.17
C ALA A 71 15.97 13.97 8.66
N LYS A 72 17.18 14.35 8.24
CA LYS A 72 17.76 15.65 8.57
C LYS A 72 16.91 16.82 8.02
N LYS A 73 16.44 16.72 6.77
CA LYS A 73 15.57 17.76 6.16
C LYS A 73 14.25 17.94 6.90
N LEU A 74 13.70 16.85 7.46
CA LEU A 74 12.43 16.86 8.17
C LEU A 74 12.58 17.05 9.69
N ASN A 75 13.82 17.25 10.18
CA ASN A 75 14.14 17.32 11.60
C ASN A 75 13.68 16.09 12.39
N LEU A 76 13.86 14.90 11.79
CA LEU A 76 13.51 13.59 12.33
C LEU A 76 14.76 12.69 12.41
N LYS A 77 14.58 11.47 12.95
CA LYS A 77 15.60 10.42 12.92
C LYS A 77 15.39 9.49 11.72
N SER A 78 16.50 9.00 11.12
CA SER A 78 16.43 7.99 10.08
C SER A 78 15.68 6.74 10.58
N THR A 79 14.89 6.15 9.70
CA THR A 79 14.13 4.93 10.01
C THR A 79 14.84 3.64 9.58
N GLY A 80 16.10 3.73 9.11
CA GLY A 80 16.85 2.58 8.63
C GLY A 80 16.29 2.01 7.33
N ASN A 81 15.83 2.90 6.43
CA ASN A 81 15.26 2.52 5.14
C ASN A 81 16.09 3.01 3.95
N ALA A 82 17.34 3.38 4.16
CA ALA A 82 18.21 3.76 3.07
C ALA A 82 18.44 2.56 2.12
N SER A 83 18.45 2.83 0.82
CA SER A 83 18.87 1.90 -0.21
C SER A 83 19.98 2.53 -1.02
N ARG A 84 21.04 1.79 -1.35
CA ARG A 84 22.18 2.31 -2.06
C ARG A 84 22.51 1.48 -3.28
N GLY A 85 22.58 2.15 -4.43
CA GLY A 85 23.17 1.61 -5.66
C GLY A 85 24.62 2.08 -5.81
N VAL A 86 25.34 1.47 -6.75
CA VAL A 86 26.69 1.89 -7.13
C VAL A 86 26.60 3.25 -7.85
N GLY A 87 27.33 4.25 -7.37
CA GLY A 87 27.45 5.56 -8.04
C GLY A 87 26.25 6.52 -7.87
N SER A 88 25.28 6.23 -7.00
CA SER A 88 24.16 7.13 -6.72
C SER A 88 24.02 7.47 -5.23
N PRO A 89 23.48 8.66 -4.89
CA PRO A 89 23.11 8.96 -3.51
C PRO A 89 22.12 7.94 -2.94
N PRO A 90 22.13 7.69 -1.62
CA PRO A 90 21.21 6.75 -1.00
C PRO A 90 19.74 7.14 -1.26
N GLY A 91 18.98 6.22 -1.84
CA GLY A 91 17.53 6.29 -1.97
C GLY A 91 16.81 5.82 -0.70
N ILE A 92 15.51 5.54 -0.83
CA ILE A 92 14.68 4.98 0.24
C ILE A 92 13.94 3.76 -0.32
N SER A 93 13.97 2.66 0.43
CA SER A 93 13.23 1.44 0.09
C SER A 93 12.67 0.76 1.33
N THR A 94 11.59 0.02 1.13
CA THR A 94 11.08 -0.93 2.12
C THR A 94 12.00 -2.14 2.27
N SER A 95 11.81 -2.90 3.32
CA SER A 95 12.35 -4.25 3.48
C SER A 95 11.31 -5.28 3.03
N ASN A 96 10.64 -5.97 3.95
CA ASN A 96 9.48 -6.78 3.65
C ASN A 96 8.24 -5.98 4.09
N LEU A 97 7.60 -5.34 3.13
CA LEU A 97 6.40 -4.54 3.34
C LEU A 97 5.17 -5.44 3.22
N PHE A 98 4.26 -5.39 4.16
CA PHE A 98 3.01 -6.12 4.03
C PHE A 98 1.85 -5.43 4.75
N MET A 99 0.66 -5.63 4.21
CA MET A 99 -0.60 -5.36 4.89
C MET A 99 -0.96 -6.59 5.71
N ALA A 100 -1.28 -6.42 6.97
CA ALA A 100 -1.71 -7.52 7.84
C ALA A 100 -3.07 -8.07 7.40
N ASN A 101 -3.33 -9.33 7.74
CA ASN A 101 -4.63 -9.96 7.52
C ASN A 101 -5.76 -9.19 8.19
N GLY A 102 -6.88 -9.10 7.50
CA GLY A 102 -8.18 -8.76 8.07
C GLY A 102 -8.83 -9.96 8.76
N ILE A 103 -10.11 -9.84 9.04
CA ILE A 103 -10.89 -10.85 9.76
C ILE A 103 -11.61 -11.79 8.79
N ASN A 104 -12.16 -11.24 7.71
CA ASN A 104 -13.01 -11.96 6.75
C ASN A 104 -12.18 -12.80 5.79
N SER A 105 -12.72 -13.92 5.35
CA SER A 105 -12.14 -14.69 4.25
C SER A 105 -12.39 -14.00 2.91
N TYR A 106 -11.68 -14.42 1.88
CA TYR A 106 -11.94 -14.01 0.51
C TYR A 106 -13.38 -14.34 0.10
N GLU A 107 -13.84 -15.54 0.45
CA GLU A 107 -15.21 -16.02 0.15
C GLU A 107 -16.27 -15.16 0.84
N ASP A 108 -16.06 -14.78 2.10
CA ASP A 108 -16.96 -13.89 2.84
C ASP A 108 -17.04 -12.50 2.17
N MET A 109 -15.91 -12.00 1.68
CA MET A 109 -15.88 -10.73 0.97
C MET A 109 -16.68 -10.78 -0.32
N ILE A 110 -16.54 -11.83 -1.13
CA ILE A 110 -17.35 -12.03 -2.34
C ILE A 110 -18.82 -12.20 -1.96
N GLY A 111 -19.14 -13.13 -1.04
CA GLY A 111 -20.51 -13.44 -0.61
C GLY A 111 -21.29 -12.24 -0.07
N SER A 112 -20.60 -11.27 0.56
CA SER A 112 -21.23 -10.04 1.05
C SER A 112 -21.35 -8.92 0.00
N THR A 113 -20.84 -9.11 -1.21
CA THR A 113 -20.86 -8.10 -2.28
C THR A 113 -22.13 -8.21 -3.12
N LYS A 114 -23.04 -7.25 -3.04
CA LYS A 114 -24.25 -7.24 -3.85
C LYS A 114 -23.98 -7.01 -5.33
N SER A 115 -23.12 -6.05 -5.65
CA SER A 115 -22.71 -5.69 -7.00
C SER A 115 -21.30 -5.14 -6.92
N GLY A 116 -20.37 -5.67 -7.71
CA GLY A 116 -18.98 -5.30 -7.66
C GLY A 116 -18.17 -5.87 -8.81
N PHE A 117 -16.89 -5.50 -8.81
CA PHE A 117 -15.94 -5.96 -9.81
C PHE A 117 -14.70 -6.56 -9.11
N TYR A 118 -14.41 -7.81 -9.42
CA TYR A 118 -13.21 -8.50 -8.97
C TYR A 118 -12.11 -8.32 -10.01
N ALA A 119 -11.17 -7.41 -9.74
CA ALA A 119 -10.05 -7.13 -10.62
C ALA A 119 -9.02 -8.27 -10.56
N THR A 120 -8.75 -8.90 -11.68
CA THR A 120 -7.67 -9.90 -11.84
C THR A 120 -6.42 -9.29 -12.45
N GLU A 121 -6.58 -8.20 -13.20
CA GLU A 121 -5.47 -7.49 -13.85
C GLU A 121 -5.72 -5.98 -13.82
N LEU A 122 -4.66 -5.22 -13.56
CA LEU A 122 -4.65 -3.76 -13.64
C LEU A 122 -3.67 -3.31 -14.71
N ILE A 123 -4.09 -2.40 -15.57
CA ILE A 123 -3.32 -1.93 -16.73
C ILE A 123 -3.10 -0.41 -16.62
N GLY A 124 -1.87 0.00 -16.81
CA GLY A 124 -1.50 1.42 -16.84
C GLY A 124 -0.75 1.89 -15.59
N MET A 125 -0.49 3.20 -15.52
CA MET A 125 0.21 3.89 -14.43
C MET A 125 -0.58 5.13 -13.99
N GLY A 126 -1.85 4.94 -13.66
CA GLY A 126 -2.81 6.01 -13.38
C GLY A 126 -2.84 6.48 -11.93
N VAL A 127 -1.69 6.61 -11.26
CA VAL A 127 -1.60 7.10 -9.88
C VAL A 127 -0.87 8.43 -9.81
N ASN A 128 -1.55 9.47 -9.37
CA ASN A 128 -0.94 10.76 -9.05
C ASN A 128 -0.61 10.84 -7.56
N ILE A 129 0.65 10.69 -7.21
CA ILE A 129 1.10 10.70 -5.81
C ILE A 129 1.02 12.09 -5.14
N VAL A 130 0.81 13.16 -5.89
CA VAL A 130 0.70 14.52 -5.35
C VAL A 130 -0.74 14.80 -4.90
N THR A 131 -1.71 14.45 -5.73
CA THR A 131 -3.14 14.71 -5.49
C THR A 131 -3.85 13.52 -4.85
N GLY A 132 -3.39 12.32 -5.12
CA GLY A 132 -4.03 11.06 -4.73
C GLY A 132 -4.97 10.51 -5.80
N ASP A 133 -5.09 11.13 -6.96
CA ASP A 133 -5.97 10.64 -8.01
C ASP A 133 -5.49 9.28 -8.53
N TYR A 134 -6.46 8.38 -8.71
CA TYR A 134 -6.27 7.01 -9.16
C TYR A 134 -7.21 6.73 -10.35
N SER A 135 -6.63 6.24 -11.44
CA SER A 135 -7.39 5.80 -12.62
C SER A 135 -6.60 4.73 -13.36
N MET A 136 -7.10 3.50 -13.38
CA MET A 136 -6.43 2.34 -14.00
C MET A 136 -7.39 1.60 -14.90
N GLY A 137 -6.88 1.12 -16.04
CA GLY A 137 -7.56 0.10 -16.82
C GLY A 137 -7.61 -1.20 -16.02
N ALA A 138 -8.67 -1.97 -16.18
CA ALA A 138 -8.84 -3.23 -15.45
C ALA A 138 -9.56 -4.28 -16.30
N SER A 139 -9.20 -5.55 -16.03
CA SER A 139 -9.92 -6.74 -16.48
C SER A 139 -10.17 -7.64 -15.28
N GLY A 140 -11.27 -8.41 -15.31
CA GLY A 140 -11.64 -9.27 -14.19
C GLY A 140 -13.02 -9.86 -14.34
N MET A 141 -13.71 -10.04 -13.22
CA MET A 141 -15.01 -10.72 -13.14
C MET A 141 -16.04 -9.80 -12.50
N TRP A 142 -17.26 -9.80 -13.01
CA TRP A 142 -18.39 -9.15 -12.37
C TRP A 142 -18.90 -9.98 -11.21
N ILE A 143 -19.23 -9.32 -10.10
CA ILE A 143 -19.86 -9.95 -8.94
C ILE A 143 -21.29 -9.41 -8.82
N GLU A 144 -22.25 -10.31 -8.69
CA GLU A 144 -23.64 -9.96 -8.43
C GLU A 144 -24.24 -10.91 -7.40
N ASN A 145 -24.90 -10.35 -6.39
CA ASN A 145 -25.55 -11.09 -5.29
C ASN A 145 -24.63 -12.10 -4.58
N GLY A 146 -23.35 -11.76 -4.41
CA GLY A 146 -22.38 -12.62 -3.72
C GLY A 146 -21.75 -13.70 -4.60
N GLU A 147 -21.99 -13.70 -5.89
CA GLU A 147 -21.46 -14.70 -6.82
C GLU A 147 -20.71 -14.06 -7.98
N ILE A 148 -19.63 -14.71 -8.41
CA ILE A 148 -18.89 -14.33 -9.62
C ILE A 148 -19.70 -14.76 -10.83
N GLN A 149 -20.02 -13.84 -11.75
CA GLN A 149 -20.94 -14.07 -12.87
C GLN A 149 -20.19 -14.24 -14.20
N PHE A 150 -19.63 -13.18 -14.74
CA PHE A 150 -19.05 -13.16 -16.08
C PHE A 150 -17.77 -12.32 -16.14
N PRO A 151 -16.90 -12.60 -17.11
CA PRO A 151 -15.70 -11.81 -17.31
C PRO A 151 -16.03 -10.40 -17.86
N VAL A 152 -15.27 -9.42 -17.41
CA VAL A 152 -15.33 -8.03 -17.86
C VAL A 152 -13.94 -7.55 -18.20
N SER A 153 -13.78 -6.90 -19.34
CA SER A 153 -12.51 -6.32 -19.80
C SER A 153 -12.70 -4.90 -20.29
N GLU A 154 -11.58 -4.21 -20.54
CA GLU A 154 -11.57 -2.85 -21.11
C GLU A 154 -12.37 -1.82 -20.30
N ILE A 155 -12.41 -1.98 -18.99
CA ILE A 155 -13.01 -1.00 -18.09
C ILE A 155 -11.93 -0.13 -17.42
N THR A 156 -12.35 1.03 -16.95
CA THR A 156 -11.53 1.90 -16.09
C THR A 156 -12.11 1.92 -14.69
N ILE A 157 -11.25 1.73 -13.71
CA ILE A 157 -11.60 1.95 -12.30
C ILE A 157 -10.93 3.23 -11.81
N ALA A 158 -11.68 4.11 -11.18
CA ALA A 158 -11.21 5.42 -10.78
C ALA A 158 -11.70 5.83 -9.39
N SER A 159 -10.87 6.56 -8.67
CA SER A 159 -11.20 7.17 -7.38
C SER A 159 -10.08 8.11 -6.93
N ASN A 160 -10.09 8.54 -5.67
CA ASN A 160 -8.95 9.18 -5.03
C ASN A 160 -8.40 8.26 -3.92
N LEU A 161 -7.08 8.13 -3.84
CA LEU A 161 -6.42 7.25 -2.85
C LEU A 161 -6.79 7.57 -1.40
N LYS A 162 -7.17 8.81 -1.08
CA LYS A 162 -7.63 9.17 0.27
C LYS A 162 -8.94 8.47 0.61
N ASP A 163 -9.88 8.48 -0.34
CA ASP A 163 -11.19 7.83 -0.17
C ASP A 163 -11.04 6.31 -0.24
N MET A 164 -10.23 5.81 -1.19
CA MET A 164 -9.93 4.38 -1.31
C MET A 164 -9.37 3.80 0.00
N PHE A 165 -8.43 4.48 0.63
CA PHE A 165 -7.81 4.01 1.87
C PHE A 165 -8.78 3.96 3.06
N LEU A 166 -9.69 4.93 3.16
CA LEU A 166 -10.70 4.97 4.21
C LEU A 166 -11.81 3.92 4.02
N ASN A 167 -12.08 3.52 2.77
CA ASN A 167 -13.09 2.54 2.40
C ASN A 167 -12.49 1.15 2.07
N LEU A 168 -11.26 0.90 2.50
CA LEU A 168 -10.55 -0.35 2.25
C LEU A 168 -10.77 -1.33 3.40
N SER A 169 -11.03 -2.58 3.08
CA SER A 169 -11.00 -3.73 3.97
C SER A 169 -10.08 -4.82 3.41
N ALA A 170 -9.46 -5.60 4.30
CA ALA A 170 -8.51 -6.66 3.97
C ALA A 170 -9.09 -8.04 4.30
N ALA A 171 -8.81 -9.03 3.46
CA ALA A 171 -9.09 -10.44 3.74
C ALA A 171 -8.02 -11.07 4.65
N ASN A 172 -8.17 -12.35 4.96
CA ASN A 172 -7.24 -13.11 5.81
C ASN A 172 -6.30 -14.05 5.04
N ASP A 173 -6.13 -13.82 3.75
CA ASP A 173 -5.41 -14.68 2.79
C ASP A 173 -4.00 -14.16 2.43
N LEU A 174 -3.34 -13.43 3.34
CA LEU A 174 -1.99 -12.92 3.11
C LEU A 174 -0.99 -14.05 2.85
N GLU A 175 -0.32 -13.98 1.72
CA GLU A 175 0.80 -14.83 1.36
C GLU A 175 2.07 -14.00 1.08
N PHE A 176 3.23 -14.51 1.53
CA PHE A 176 4.52 -13.86 1.29
C PHE A 176 5.17 -14.39 0.02
N LYS A 177 4.91 -13.75 -1.14
CA LYS A 177 5.44 -14.13 -2.47
C LYS A 177 6.52 -13.17 -2.97
N SER A 178 6.58 -11.97 -2.43
CA SER A 178 7.50 -10.92 -2.88
C SER A 178 8.02 -10.07 -1.70
N ARG A 179 8.71 -8.97 -2.00
CA ARG A 179 9.13 -8.00 -0.98
C ARG A 179 7.99 -7.12 -0.48
N SER A 180 6.91 -7.03 -1.26
CA SER A 180 5.70 -6.29 -0.89
C SER A 180 4.50 -7.19 -1.09
N ASN A 181 3.74 -7.43 -0.03
CA ASN A 181 2.63 -8.39 -0.02
C ASN A 181 1.39 -7.76 0.60
N ALA A 182 0.24 -8.16 0.11
CA ALA A 182 -1.05 -7.81 0.69
C ALA A 182 -2.00 -9.01 0.56
N PRO A 183 -2.96 -9.16 1.45
CA PRO A 183 -4.09 -10.05 1.23
C PRO A 183 -5.00 -9.50 0.13
N THR A 184 -6.03 -10.23 -0.24
CA THR A 184 -7.13 -9.70 -1.05
C THR A 184 -7.73 -8.48 -0.35
N ILE A 185 -7.99 -7.42 -1.11
CA ILE A 185 -8.58 -6.19 -0.59
C ILE A 185 -9.89 -5.87 -1.30
N ARG A 186 -10.86 -5.34 -0.56
CA ARG A 186 -12.07 -4.76 -1.09
C ARG A 186 -12.04 -3.26 -0.85
N ILE A 187 -12.39 -2.48 -1.88
CA ILE A 187 -12.52 -1.03 -1.81
C ILE A 187 -13.94 -0.68 -2.24
N GLU A 188 -14.66 0.03 -1.39
CA GLU A 188 -16.02 0.45 -1.66
C GLU A 188 -16.06 1.82 -2.36
N ASN A 189 -17.16 2.09 -3.07
CA ASN A 189 -17.46 3.39 -3.69
C ASN A 189 -16.43 3.84 -4.75
N MET A 190 -15.85 2.91 -5.50
CA MET A 190 -15.06 3.25 -6.69
C MET A 190 -15.97 3.51 -7.90
N THR A 191 -15.52 4.40 -8.78
CA THR A 191 -16.16 4.60 -10.08
C THR A 191 -15.65 3.57 -11.07
N LEU A 192 -16.57 2.86 -11.73
CA LEU A 192 -16.27 1.98 -12.85
C LEU A 192 -16.85 2.62 -14.12
N ALA A 193 -16.04 2.70 -15.17
CA ALA A 193 -16.42 3.20 -16.48
C ALA A 193 -15.95 2.22 -17.56
N GLY A 194 -16.83 1.88 -18.49
CA GLY A 194 -16.59 0.96 -19.61
C GLY A 194 -17.87 0.83 -20.45
N LYS A 195 -17.76 0.20 -21.60
CA LYS A 195 -18.91 -0.11 -22.45
C LYS A 195 -19.42 -1.52 -22.18
#